data_0ec500aedf3d6704e2697c29b787237c
#
_entry.id   0ec500aedf3d6704e2697c29b787237c
#
_cell.length_a   1.000
_cell.length_b   1.000
_cell.length_c   1.000
_cell.angle_alpha   90.00
_cell.angle_beta   90.00
_cell.angle_gamma   90.00
#
_symmetry.space_group_name_H-M   'P 1'
#
loop_
_entity.id
_entity.type
_entity.pdbx_description
1 polymer ?
#
loop_
_entity_poly.entity_id
_entity_poly.type
_entity_poly.pdbx_seq_one_letter_code
_entity_poly.pdbx_strand_id
1 'polypeptide(L)'
;MIYYFAKAGYSVYMVEHRGHGFSDRSVSDISMVTVNSFDDYVSDLDMFIREIVMKREGRRPLYLYGHSMGGAIAALYLEKHPEVFTKAVLSSPMIEMLYGNFSHFAVEAILFVASVLNWNDKYLPSQTPYTDEYDFESSCCLSKARYDYIYKCKVEEERYRTNGATYRWCRAGRKASKYIKK
;
A
#
# COMPACT_ATOMS: atom_id res chain seq x y z
N MET A 1 5.90 -10.34 11.53
CA MET A 1 4.60 -10.19 12.15
C MET A 1 3.74 -11.44 11.98
N ILE A 2 3.51 -11.95 10.76
CA ILE A 2 2.72 -13.18 10.47
C ILE A 2 3.13 -14.34 11.39
N TYR A 3 4.44 -14.62 11.51
CA TYR A 3 4.95 -15.67 12.38
C TYR A 3 4.45 -15.57 13.83
N TYR A 4 4.43 -14.36 14.39
CA TYR A 4 4.00 -14.16 15.79
C TYR A 4 2.49 -14.35 15.96
N PHE A 5 1.68 -13.91 15.00
CA PHE A 5 0.24 -14.17 15.03
C PHE A 5 -0.06 -15.65 14.86
N ALA A 6 0.58 -16.33 13.91
CA ALA A 6 0.42 -17.75 13.72
C ALA A 6 0.85 -18.56 14.96
N LYS A 7 1.98 -18.18 15.60
CA LYS A 7 2.44 -18.79 16.86
C LYS A 7 1.45 -18.55 18.02
N ALA A 8 0.72 -17.45 18.00
CA ALA A 8 -0.32 -17.15 18.98
C ALA A 8 -1.67 -17.84 18.69
N GLY A 9 -1.74 -18.68 17.65
CA GLY A 9 -2.92 -19.48 17.30
C GLY A 9 -3.91 -18.81 16.35
N TYR A 10 -3.54 -17.69 15.72
CA TYR A 10 -4.38 -17.05 14.72
C TYR A 10 -4.19 -17.66 13.33
N SER A 11 -5.29 -17.84 12.58
CA SER A 11 -5.22 -17.96 11.12
C SER A 11 -4.87 -16.58 10.55
N VAL A 12 -3.84 -16.52 9.69
CA VAL A 12 -3.37 -15.24 9.13
C VAL A 12 -3.60 -15.23 7.63
N TYR A 13 -4.29 -14.21 7.16
CA TYR A 13 -4.55 -13.94 5.75
C TYR A 13 -3.87 -12.63 5.37
N MET A 14 -3.15 -12.62 4.27
CA MET A 14 -2.46 -11.45 3.78
C MET A 14 -2.80 -11.23 2.31
N VAL A 15 -3.33 -10.06 2.00
CA VAL A 15 -3.61 -9.64 0.62
C VAL A 15 -2.37 -8.94 0.04
N GLU A 16 -1.99 -9.27 -1.17
CA GLU A 16 -1.10 -8.45 -1.98
C GLU A 16 -1.97 -7.49 -2.79
N HIS A 17 -1.85 -6.20 -2.52
CA HIS A 17 -2.64 -5.19 -3.24
C HIS A 17 -2.29 -5.15 -4.73
N ARG A 18 -3.27 -4.76 -5.59
CA ARG A 18 -3.00 -4.51 -7.02
C ARG A 18 -1.76 -3.64 -7.18
N GLY A 19 -0.94 -3.93 -8.18
CA GLY A 19 0.32 -3.24 -8.42
C GLY A 19 1.49 -3.67 -7.52
N HIS A 20 1.31 -4.69 -6.65
CA HIS A 20 2.34 -5.18 -5.74
C HIS A 20 2.46 -6.70 -5.81
N GLY A 21 3.67 -7.21 -5.55
CA GLY A 21 3.93 -8.64 -5.47
C GLY A 21 3.44 -9.40 -6.71
N PHE A 22 2.68 -10.46 -6.49
CA PHE A 22 2.12 -11.32 -7.53
C PHE A 22 0.77 -10.83 -8.07
N SER A 23 0.22 -9.73 -7.53
CA SER A 23 -1.03 -9.15 -8.03
C SER A 23 -0.83 -8.44 -9.37
N ASP A 24 -1.93 -8.33 -10.15
CA ASP A 24 -1.95 -7.70 -11.45
C ASP A 24 -1.48 -6.23 -11.41
N ARG A 25 -0.82 -5.82 -12.50
CA ARG A 25 -0.34 -4.47 -12.72
C ARG A 25 -1.02 -3.85 -13.93
N SER A 26 -1.35 -2.58 -13.83
CA SER A 26 -1.93 -1.81 -14.93
C SER A 26 -0.89 -1.11 -15.80
N VAL A 27 0.39 -1.23 -15.45
CA VAL A 27 1.54 -0.65 -16.17
C VAL A 27 2.61 -1.72 -16.40
N SER A 28 3.41 -1.55 -17.45
CA SER A 28 4.46 -2.50 -17.83
C SER A 28 5.68 -2.45 -16.91
N ASP A 29 5.97 -1.30 -16.32
CA ASP A 29 7.07 -1.16 -15.34
C ASP A 29 6.64 -1.73 -13.98
N ILE A 30 7.21 -2.87 -13.62
CA ILE A 30 6.89 -3.59 -12.38
C ILE A 30 7.29 -2.86 -11.10
N SER A 31 8.23 -1.92 -11.18
CA SER A 31 8.62 -1.11 -10.02
C SER A 31 7.66 0.04 -9.76
N MET A 32 6.78 0.34 -10.70
CA MET A 32 5.89 1.50 -10.63
C MET A 32 4.63 1.19 -9.83
N VAL A 33 4.31 2.06 -8.86
CA VAL A 33 3.05 2.00 -8.11
C VAL A 33 2.04 2.96 -8.73
N THR A 34 0.93 2.43 -9.21
CA THR A 34 -0.16 3.23 -9.78
C THR A 34 -1.52 2.65 -9.40
N VAL A 35 -2.50 3.54 -9.17
CA VAL A 35 -3.91 3.18 -8.92
C VAL A 35 -4.79 4.38 -9.27
N ASN A 36 -5.99 4.14 -9.77
CA ASN A 36 -6.93 5.21 -10.08
C ASN A 36 -7.58 5.81 -8.84
N SER A 37 -7.95 4.96 -7.87
CA SER A 37 -8.55 5.36 -6.60
C SER A 37 -8.12 4.41 -5.49
N PHE A 38 -8.04 4.90 -4.27
CA PHE A 38 -7.91 4.01 -3.09
C PHE A 38 -9.18 3.18 -2.86
N ASP A 39 -10.30 3.58 -3.44
CA ASP A 39 -11.51 2.75 -3.46
C ASP A 39 -11.30 1.43 -4.21
N ASP A 40 -10.39 1.38 -5.18
CA ASP A 40 -10.02 0.15 -5.88
C ASP A 40 -9.36 -0.84 -4.91
N TYR A 41 -8.44 -0.36 -4.05
CA TYR A 41 -7.84 -1.19 -3.00
C TYR A 41 -8.86 -1.66 -1.97
N VAL A 42 -9.82 -0.79 -1.59
CA VAL A 42 -10.90 -1.14 -0.65
C VAL A 42 -11.80 -2.22 -1.23
N SER A 43 -12.13 -2.11 -2.51
CA SER A 43 -12.95 -3.11 -3.22
C SER A 43 -12.25 -4.46 -3.35
N ASP A 44 -10.94 -4.46 -3.64
CA ASP A 44 -10.14 -5.69 -3.67
C ASP A 44 -10.07 -6.34 -2.29
N LEU A 45 -9.90 -5.54 -1.24
CA LEU A 45 -9.89 -6.02 0.13
C LEU A 45 -11.24 -6.62 0.53
N ASP A 46 -12.36 -5.97 0.17
CA ASP A 46 -13.70 -6.52 0.42
C ASP A 46 -13.91 -7.87 -0.29
N MET A 47 -13.53 -7.94 -1.55
CA MET A 47 -13.59 -9.19 -2.33
C MET A 47 -12.74 -10.29 -1.67
N PHE A 48 -11.51 -9.98 -1.27
CA PHE A 48 -10.63 -10.93 -0.58
C PHE A 48 -11.23 -11.42 0.74
N ILE A 49 -11.80 -10.52 1.53
CA ILE A 49 -12.45 -10.87 2.80
C ILE A 49 -13.65 -11.79 2.56
N ARG A 50 -14.55 -11.43 1.66
CA ARG A 50 -15.78 -12.18 1.41
C ARG A 50 -15.53 -13.52 0.73
N GLU A 51 -14.67 -13.52 -0.31
CA GLU A 51 -14.48 -14.71 -1.14
C GLU A 51 -13.46 -15.69 -0.56
N ILE A 52 -12.52 -15.23 0.25
CA ILE A 52 -11.44 -16.08 0.80
C ILE A 52 -11.57 -16.23 2.31
N VAL A 53 -11.55 -15.12 3.06
CA VAL A 53 -11.45 -15.19 4.52
C VAL A 53 -12.75 -15.73 5.13
N MET A 54 -13.88 -15.12 4.83
CA MET A 54 -15.17 -15.51 5.40
C MET A 54 -15.59 -16.92 4.99
N LYS A 55 -15.28 -17.35 3.77
CA LYS A 55 -15.58 -18.73 3.33
C LYS A 55 -14.77 -19.78 4.10
N ARG A 56 -13.57 -19.44 4.57
CA ARG A 56 -12.71 -20.35 5.33
C ARG A 56 -12.96 -20.29 6.84
N GLU A 57 -13.20 -19.12 7.38
CA GLU A 57 -13.34 -18.90 8.84
C GLU A 57 -14.81 -18.96 9.31
N GLY A 58 -15.78 -18.82 8.41
CA GLY A 58 -17.20 -18.83 8.75
C GLY A 58 -17.59 -17.66 9.63
N ARG A 59 -18.12 -17.96 10.83
CA ARG A 59 -18.56 -16.94 11.81
C ARG A 59 -17.54 -16.59 12.87
N ARG A 60 -16.26 -16.97 12.70
CA ARG A 60 -15.21 -16.62 13.65
C ARG A 60 -14.97 -15.12 13.64
N PRO A 61 -14.60 -14.52 14.80
CA PRO A 61 -14.28 -13.09 14.87
C PRO A 61 -13.06 -12.79 14.00
N LEU A 62 -13.17 -11.76 13.18
CA LEU A 62 -12.10 -11.27 12.32
C LEU A 62 -11.43 -10.06 12.97
N TYR A 63 -10.11 -9.97 12.80
CA TYR A 63 -9.28 -8.86 13.25
C TYR A 63 -8.50 -8.30 12.07
N LEU A 64 -8.44 -6.97 11.97
CA LEU A 64 -7.74 -6.29 10.90
C LEU A 64 -6.43 -5.69 11.40
N TYR A 65 -5.34 -5.93 10.68
CA TYR A 65 -4.08 -5.25 10.89
C TYR A 65 -3.67 -4.53 9.61
N GLY A 66 -3.48 -3.20 9.69
CA GLY A 66 -3.02 -2.38 8.57
C GLY A 66 -1.77 -1.57 8.93
N HIS A 67 -0.75 -1.58 8.05
CA HIS A 67 0.47 -0.79 8.23
C HIS A 67 0.66 0.18 7.06
N SER A 68 1.08 1.42 7.34
CA SER A 68 1.40 2.44 6.34
C SER A 68 0.24 2.63 5.34
N MET A 69 0.47 2.44 4.03
CA MET A 69 -0.57 2.45 2.99
C MET A 69 -1.72 1.48 3.31
N GLY A 70 -1.39 0.26 3.77
CA GLY A 70 -2.39 -0.71 4.21
C GLY A 70 -3.22 -0.23 5.40
N GLY A 71 -2.67 0.64 6.25
CA GLY A 71 -3.40 1.31 7.33
C GLY A 71 -4.41 2.34 6.80
N ALA A 72 -4.08 3.09 5.75
CA ALA A 72 -5.04 3.98 5.09
C ALA A 72 -6.17 3.21 4.40
N ILE A 73 -5.84 2.12 3.70
CA ILE A 73 -6.84 1.24 3.07
C ILE A 73 -7.76 0.63 4.13
N ALA A 74 -7.17 0.16 5.25
CA ALA A 74 -7.92 -0.39 6.36
C ALA A 74 -8.88 0.64 7.00
N ALA A 75 -8.43 1.89 7.18
CA ALA A 75 -9.28 2.97 7.69
C ALA A 75 -10.49 3.21 6.78
N LEU A 76 -10.25 3.38 5.48
CA LEU A 76 -11.31 3.55 4.47
C LEU A 76 -12.27 2.36 4.43
N TYR A 77 -11.75 1.14 4.59
CA TYR A 77 -12.58 -0.06 4.64
C TYR A 77 -13.50 -0.06 5.87
N LEU A 78 -12.95 0.23 7.05
CA LEU A 78 -13.70 0.25 8.31
C LEU A 78 -14.81 1.31 8.33
N GLU A 79 -14.61 2.46 7.67
CA GLU A 79 -15.65 3.47 7.52
C GLU A 79 -16.84 2.98 6.68
N LYS A 80 -16.57 2.14 5.67
CA LYS A 80 -17.61 1.59 4.78
C LYS A 80 -18.24 0.32 5.31
N HIS A 81 -17.50 -0.46 6.09
CA HIS A 81 -17.87 -1.80 6.56
C HIS A 81 -17.54 -1.98 8.05
N PRO A 82 -18.12 -1.16 8.97
CA PRO A 82 -17.78 -1.17 10.39
C PRO A 82 -18.14 -2.49 11.11
N GLU A 83 -19.03 -3.28 10.52
CA GLU A 83 -19.54 -4.52 11.08
C GLU A 83 -18.64 -5.75 10.83
N VAL A 84 -17.68 -5.66 9.91
CA VAL A 84 -16.93 -6.83 9.43
C VAL A 84 -15.87 -7.30 10.43
N PHE A 85 -15.20 -6.38 11.09
CA PHE A 85 -14.10 -6.70 12.00
C PHE A 85 -14.46 -6.42 13.46
N THR A 86 -14.10 -7.36 14.33
CA THR A 86 -14.29 -7.20 15.78
C THR A 86 -13.35 -6.15 16.36
N LYS A 87 -12.11 -6.09 15.88
CA LYS A 87 -11.09 -5.11 16.27
C LYS A 87 -10.16 -4.83 15.09
N ALA A 88 -9.58 -3.64 15.08
CA ALA A 88 -8.55 -3.26 14.13
C ALA A 88 -7.34 -2.63 14.82
N VAL A 89 -6.15 -2.86 14.27
CA VAL A 89 -4.91 -2.21 14.66
C VAL A 89 -4.31 -1.54 13.44
N LEU A 90 -4.18 -0.22 13.49
CA LEU A 90 -3.56 0.59 12.45
C LEU A 90 -2.17 1.03 12.92
N SER A 91 -1.13 0.45 12.33
CA SER A 91 0.27 0.75 12.66
C SER A 91 0.82 1.79 11.70
N SER A 92 1.17 2.98 12.19
CA SER A 92 1.68 4.08 11.39
C SER A 92 0.88 4.28 10.09
N PRO A 93 -0.46 4.40 10.15
CA PRO A 93 -1.30 4.47 8.97
C PRO A 93 -1.00 5.74 8.18
N MET A 94 -1.00 5.65 6.85
CA MET A 94 -0.80 6.77 5.95
C MET A 94 -2.08 7.63 5.89
N ILE A 95 -2.41 8.30 7.01
CA ILE A 95 -3.57 9.21 7.10
C ILE A 95 -3.31 10.48 6.30
N GLU A 96 -2.07 10.94 6.28
CA GLU A 96 -1.63 12.09 5.52
C GLU A 96 -0.33 11.80 4.80
N MET A 97 -0.28 12.18 3.52
CA MET A 97 0.94 12.10 2.74
C MET A 97 1.80 13.34 2.99
N LEU A 98 3.07 13.12 3.33
CA LEU A 98 4.05 14.19 3.45
C LEU A 98 4.68 14.43 2.07
N TYR A 99 4.83 15.69 1.71
CA TYR A 99 5.36 16.13 0.41
C TYR A 99 6.72 16.86 0.55
N GLY A 100 7.46 16.55 1.60
CA GLY A 100 8.71 17.25 1.91
C GLY A 100 8.45 18.75 2.10
N ASN A 101 9.21 19.58 1.40
CA ASN A 101 9.11 21.05 1.48
C ASN A 101 8.02 21.67 0.58
N PHE A 102 7.26 20.86 -0.15
CA PHE A 102 6.20 21.37 -1.01
C PHE A 102 4.93 21.71 -0.22
N SER A 103 4.39 22.89 -0.44
CA SER A 103 3.08 23.26 0.10
C SER A 103 1.96 22.44 -0.56
N HIS A 104 0.83 22.27 0.12
CA HIS A 104 -0.34 21.59 -0.44
C HIS A 104 -0.81 22.19 -1.77
N PHE A 105 -0.70 23.53 -1.91
CA PHE A 105 -1.05 24.23 -3.15
C PHE A 105 -0.08 23.89 -4.29
N ALA A 106 1.23 23.88 -4.01
CA ALA A 106 2.23 23.50 -5.01
C ALA A 106 2.03 22.07 -5.51
N VAL A 107 1.73 21.14 -4.61
CA VAL A 107 1.42 19.74 -4.98
C VAL A 107 0.18 19.66 -5.87
N GLU A 108 -0.91 20.41 -5.56
CA GLU A 108 -2.11 20.44 -6.42
C GLU A 108 -1.79 20.98 -7.81
N ALA A 109 -1.01 22.05 -7.90
CA ALA A 109 -0.59 22.62 -9.19
C ALA A 109 0.24 21.62 -10.00
N ILE A 110 1.22 20.95 -9.38
CA ILE A 110 2.04 19.91 -10.03
C ILE A 110 1.17 18.76 -10.54
N LEU A 111 0.25 18.26 -9.71
CA LEU A 111 -0.65 17.17 -10.09
C LEU A 111 -1.62 17.59 -11.20
N PHE A 112 -2.07 18.85 -11.20
CA PHE A 112 -2.91 19.39 -12.27
C PHE A 112 -2.14 19.43 -13.59
N VAL A 113 -0.93 20.03 -13.60
CA VAL A 113 -0.07 20.08 -14.79
C VAL A 113 0.25 18.69 -15.31
N ALA A 114 0.62 17.75 -14.43
CA ALA A 114 0.87 16.36 -14.80
C ALA A 114 -0.36 15.71 -15.47
N SER A 115 -1.57 16.07 -15.04
CA SER A 115 -2.81 15.59 -15.65
C SER A 115 -3.00 16.14 -17.07
N VAL A 116 -2.79 17.44 -17.26
CA VAL A 116 -2.93 18.12 -18.55
C VAL A 116 -1.91 17.59 -19.57
N LEU A 117 -0.69 17.31 -19.09
CA LEU A 117 0.40 16.76 -19.92
C LEU A 117 0.33 15.23 -20.10
N ASN A 118 -0.71 14.58 -19.60
CA ASN A 118 -0.88 13.12 -19.62
C ASN A 118 0.29 12.35 -18.97
N TRP A 119 0.87 12.90 -17.88
CA TRP A 119 1.97 12.30 -17.11
C TRP A 119 1.48 11.41 -15.95
N ASN A 120 0.24 11.01 -15.95
CA ASN A 120 -0.38 10.26 -14.87
C ASN A 120 0.41 9.01 -14.46
N ASP A 121 0.95 8.29 -15.42
CA ASP A 121 1.71 7.06 -15.21
C ASP A 121 3.23 7.28 -15.32
N LYS A 122 3.72 8.49 -15.03
CA LYS A 122 5.13 8.77 -14.81
C LYS A 122 5.44 8.82 -13.31
N TYR A 123 6.69 8.54 -12.96
CA TYR A 123 7.19 8.68 -11.59
C TYR A 123 7.09 10.13 -11.10
N LEU A 124 6.84 10.30 -9.81
CA LEU A 124 7.00 11.59 -9.15
C LEU A 124 8.48 12.03 -9.20
N PRO A 125 8.79 13.34 -9.15
CA PRO A 125 10.17 13.85 -9.27
C PRO A 125 11.17 13.25 -8.28
N SER A 126 10.69 12.81 -7.11
CA SER A 126 11.51 12.18 -6.05
C SER A 126 11.47 10.65 -6.08
N GLN A 127 10.86 10.05 -7.12
CA GLN A 127 10.67 8.62 -7.23
C GLN A 127 11.41 8.08 -8.44
N THR A 128 11.97 6.88 -8.29
CA THR A 128 12.74 6.21 -9.33
C THR A 128 12.27 4.76 -9.49
N PRO A 129 12.56 4.13 -10.64
CA PRO A 129 12.48 2.67 -10.75
C PRO A 129 13.33 2.00 -9.67
N TYR A 130 13.06 0.72 -9.44
CA TYR A 130 13.89 -0.11 -8.58
C TYR A 130 15.29 -0.26 -9.19
N THR A 131 16.30 -0.18 -8.35
CA THR A 131 17.70 -0.52 -8.67
C THR A 131 18.18 -1.63 -7.74
N ASP A 132 19.11 -2.48 -8.21
CA ASP A 132 19.72 -3.52 -7.39
C ASP A 132 20.80 -2.97 -6.44
N GLU A 133 20.77 -1.68 -6.14
CA GLU A 133 21.69 -1.04 -5.21
C GLU A 133 21.37 -1.45 -3.76
N TYR A 134 22.39 -1.96 -3.06
CA TYR A 134 22.26 -2.30 -1.65
C TYR A 134 22.44 -1.04 -0.79
N ASP A 135 21.38 -0.59 -0.16
CA ASP A 135 21.39 0.61 0.70
C ASP A 135 20.61 0.35 2.00
N PHE A 136 21.28 -0.30 2.94
CA PHE A 136 20.72 -0.52 4.28
C PHE A 136 20.62 0.77 5.09
N GLU A 137 21.60 1.65 4.96
CA GLU A 137 21.72 2.85 5.80
C GLU A 137 20.58 3.85 5.59
N SER A 138 20.08 3.99 4.36
CA SER A 138 18.93 4.87 4.05
C SER A 138 17.59 4.16 4.24
N SER A 139 17.58 2.87 4.57
CA SER A 139 16.34 2.10 4.69
C SER A 139 15.61 2.40 6.01
N CYS A 140 14.29 2.26 6.01
CA CYS A 140 13.48 2.30 7.23
C CYS A 140 13.61 1.02 8.08
N CYS A 141 14.46 0.05 7.71
CA CYS A 141 14.61 -1.21 8.39
C CYS A 141 15.71 -1.14 9.44
N LEU A 142 15.37 -1.29 10.72
CA LEU A 142 16.34 -1.29 11.82
C LEU A 142 17.12 -2.62 11.98
N SER A 143 16.73 -3.66 11.28
CA SER A 143 17.38 -4.97 11.37
C SER A 143 18.08 -5.32 10.07
N LYS A 144 19.42 -5.32 10.09
CA LYS A 144 20.22 -5.70 8.93
C LYS A 144 19.84 -7.07 8.39
N ALA A 145 19.68 -8.07 9.25
CA ALA A 145 19.31 -9.43 8.81
C ALA A 145 17.94 -9.48 8.09
N ARG A 146 16.97 -8.66 8.51
CA ARG A 146 15.68 -8.55 7.81
C ARG A 146 15.80 -7.79 6.49
N TYR A 147 16.61 -6.77 6.46
CA TYR A 147 16.91 -6.03 5.24
C TYR A 147 17.59 -6.93 4.22
N ASP A 148 18.65 -7.66 4.61
CA ASP A 148 19.38 -8.60 3.76
C ASP A 148 18.43 -9.67 3.16
N TYR A 149 17.50 -10.19 3.97
CA TYR A 149 16.51 -11.15 3.51
C TYR A 149 15.57 -10.55 2.44
N ILE A 150 15.02 -9.34 2.70
CA ILE A 150 14.13 -8.66 1.76
C ILE A 150 14.87 -8.27 0.49
N TYR A 151 16.10 -7.78 0.61
CA TYR A 151 16.95 -7.44 -0.53
C TYR A 151 17.20 -8.67 -1.40
N LYS A 152 17.58 -9.80 -0.80
CA LYS A 152 17.74 -11.07 -1.51
C LYS A 152 16.45 -11.47 -2.25
N CYS A 153 15.31 -11.41 -1.61
CA CYS A 153 14.03 -11.70 -2.25
C CYS A 153 13.76 -10.81 -3.48
N LYS A 154 14.09 -9.52 -3.40
CA LYS A 154 13.93 -8.58 -4.53
C LYS A 154 14.90 -8.86 -5.68
N VAL A 155 16.11 -9.31 -5.37
CA VAL A 155 17.10 -9.69 -6.40
C VAL A 155 16.63 -10.96 -7.13
N GLU A 156 16.15 -11.96 -6.39
CA GLU A 156 15.73 -13.26 -6.92
C GLU A 156 14.38 -13.23 -7.65
N GLU A 157 13.46 -12.32 -7.22
CA GLU A 157 12.09 -12.25 -7.74
C GLU A 157 11.71 -10.80 -8.11
N GLU A 158 11.62 -10.52 -9.39
CA GLU A 158 11.34 -9.18 -9.90
C GLU A 158 9.99 -8.61 -9.47
N ARG A 159 8.98 -9.46 -9.21
CA ARG A 159 7.66 -9.04 -8.74
C ARG A 159 7.68 -8.35 -7.38
N TYR A 160 8.74 -8.51 -6.59
CA TYR A 160 8.95 -7.81 -5.32
C TYR A 160 9.63 -6.44 -5.48
N ARG A 161 9.99 -6.04 -6.70
CA ARG A 161 10.72 -4.78 -6.99
C ARG A 161 9.86 -3.54 -7.02
N THR A 162 8.66 -3.58 -6.44
CA THR A 162 7.81 -2.37 -6.32
C THR A 162 8.55 -1.28 -5.56
N ASN A 163 8.67 -0.09 -6.14
CA ASN A 163 9.49 0.99 -5.59
C ASN A 163 8.85 2.38 -5.68
N GLY A 164 8.63 2.91 -6.87
CA GLY A 164 8.28 4.32 -7.07
C GLY A 164 6.82 4.60 -7.35
N ALA A 165 6.27 5.63 -6.70
CA ALA A 165 4.90 6.08 -6.90
C ALA A 165 4.75 6.98 -8.13
N THR A 166 3.59 6.88 -8.82
CA THR A 166 3.22 7.72 -9.94
C THR A 166 2.44 8.97 -9.51
N TYR A 167 2.32 9.95 -10.43
CA TYR A 167 1.42 11.09 -10.23
C TYR A 167 -0.03 10.64 -9.98
N ARG A 168 -0.50 9.59 -10.67
CA ARG A 168 -1.83 9.00 -10.50
C ARG A 168 -2.02 8.48 -9.09
N TRP A 169 -1.08 7.68 -8.59
CA TRP A 169 -1.12 7.14 -7.24
C TRP A 169 -1.12 8.25 -6.17
N CYS A 170 -0.26 9.26 -6.36
CA CYS A 170 -0.18 10.39 -5.45
C CYS A 170 -1.53 11.15 -5.37
N ARG A 171 -2.17 11.38 -6.51
CA ARG A 171 -3.51 12.01 -6.55
C ARG A 171 -4.56 11.16 -5.84
N ALA A 172 -4.55 9.84 -6.08
CA ALA A 172 -5.48 8.92 -5.44
C ALA A 172 -5.28 8.88 -3.91
N GLY A 173 -4.03 8.78 -3.45
CA GLY A 173 -3.69 8.79 -2.03
C GLY A 173 -4.05 10.11 -1.34
N ARG A 174 -3.83 11.24 -2.02
CA ARG A 174 -4.23 12.56 -1.53
C ARG A 174 -5.74 12.69 -1.37
N LYS A 175 -6.52 12.16 -2.32
CA LYS A 175 -7.98 12.11 -2.21
C LYS A 175 -8.41 11.24 -1.02
N ALA A 176 -7.79 10.08 -0.85
CA ALA A 176 -8.02 9.19 0.28
C ALA A 176 -7.74 9.88 1.62
N SER A 177 -6.57 10.55 1.76
CA SER A 177 -6.20 11.31 2.96
C SER A 177 -7.24 12.39 3.32
N LYS A 178 -7.75 13.12 2.32
CA LYS A 178 -8.81 14.13 2.54
C LYS A 178 -10.12 13.50 3.03
N TYR A 179 -10.40 12.27 2.64
CA TYR A 179 -11.60 11.56 3.06
C TYR A 179 -11.46 11.02 4.49
N ILE A 180 -10.36 10.34 4.81
CA ILE A 180 -10.11 9.77 6.15
C ILE A 180 -10.09 10.84 7.25
N LYS A 181 -9.75 12.10 6.93
CA LYS A 181 -9.65 13.22 7.89
C LYS A 181 -10.98 13.93 8.17
N LYS A 182 -12.07 13.53 7.54
CA LYS A 182 -13.40 14.08 7.79
C LYS A 182 -14.12 13.38 8.91
#